data_1a790f72975c7a6ae9de00c128395633
#
_entry.id   1a790f72975c7a6ae9de00c128395633
#
_cell.length_a   1.000
_cell.length_b   1.000
_cell.length_c   1.000
_cell.angle_alpha   90.00
_cell.angle_beta   90.00
_cell.angle_gamma   90.00
#
_symmetry.space_group_name_H-M   'P 1'
#
loop_
_entity.id
_entity.type
_entity.pdbx_description
1 polymer ?
#
loop_
_entity_poly.entity_id
_entity_poly.type
_entity_poly.pdbx_seq_one_letter_code
_entity_poly.pdbx_strand_id
1 'polypeptide(L)'
;TEEDCDTLAEWANEKLAADKDVYVKRDGAYYLRLMRECSSDGGKLMLFQNETGIEDCRIWFPDEEEDETPKIMIRIVDVRRMLMSLRLQELLCVCFTVTDSAIEENNRTLVLTGTEISGAMLMDGKPENSEGEIPIAALTSFVFGAKTVEELCEEDGVHMTERMKEEMKKIIPLSQIYLNEVV
;
A
#
# COMPACT_ATOMS: atom_id res chain seq x y z
N THR A 1 -22.53 0.61 20.34
CA THR A 1 -22.52 -0.49 21.33
C THR A 1 -21.61 -1.62 20.89
N GLU A 2 -21.28 -2.58 21.76
CA GLU A 2 -20.49 -3.76 21.38
C GLU A 2 -21.18 -4.59 20.28
N GLU A 3 -22.50 -4.58 20.24
CA GLU A 3 -23.32 -5.28 19.24
C GLU A 3 -23.20 -4.67 17.83
N ASP A 4 -22.77 -3.42 17.72
CA ASP A 4 -22.62 -2.72 16.43
C ASP A 4 -21.25 -2.97 15.76
N CYS A 5 -20.30 -3.60 16.48
CA CYS A 5 -18.91 -3.72 16.01
C CYS A 5 -18.76 -4.56 14.74
N ASP A 6 -19.54 -5.63 14.60
CA ASP A 6 -19.49 -6.48 13.38
C ASP A 6 -20.09 -5.73 12.17
N THR A 7 -21.22 -5.06 12.35
CA THR A 7 -21.86 -4.24 11.31
C THR A 7 -20.95 -3.08 10.89
N LEU A 8 -20.27 -2.45 11.87
CA LEU A 8 -19.30 -1.39 11.59
C LEU A 8 -18.10 -1.93 10.79
N ALA A 9 -17.62 -3.13 11.13
CA ALA A 9 -16.50 -3.76 10.41
C ALA A 9 -16.86 -4.06 8.94
N GLU A 10 -18.04 -4.60 8.68
CA GLU A 10 -18.55 -4.86 7.33
C GLU A 10 -18.62 -3.55 6.51
N TRP A 11 -19.31 -2.54 7.03
CA TRP A 11 -19.44 -1.23 6.39
C TRP A 11 -18.07 -0.58 6.11
N ALA A 12 -17.15 -0.57 7.09
CA ALA A 12 -15.85 0.07 6.93
C ALA A 12 -15.00 -0.64 5.88
N ASN A 13 -15.02 -1.99 5.86
CA ASN A 13 -14.29 -2.76 4.85
C ASN A 13 -14.85 -2.54 3.44
N GLU A 14 -16.17 -2.43 3.27
CA GLU A 14 -16.79 -2.12 1.98
C GLU A 14 -16.38 -0.73 1.48
N LYS A 15 -16.42 0.29 2.37
CA LYS A 15 -16.00 1.66 2.05
C LYS A 15 -14.52 1.72 1.68
N LEU A 16 -13.65 1.05 2.45
CA LEU A 16 -12.21 1.01 2.17
C LEU A 16 -11.91 0.26 0.87
N ALA A 17 -12.59 -0.85 0.60
CA ALA A 17 -12.42 -1.61 -0.64
C ALA A 17 -12.80 -0.82 -1.90
N ALA A 18 -13.74 0.11 -1.79
CA ALA A 18 -14.16 0.96 -2.91
C ALA A 18 -13.14 2.08 -3.22
N ASP A 19 -12.46 2.62 -2.17
CA ASP A 19 -11.69 3.85 -2.30
C ASP A 19 -10.18 3.64 -2.17
N LYS A 20 -9.72 2.51 -1.59
CA LYS A 20 -8.32 2.32 -1.22
C LYS A 20 -7.66 1.18 -1.97
N ASP A 21 -6.42 1.39 -2.39
CA ASP A 21 -5.56 0.37 -2.98
C ASP A 21 -4.97 -0.57 -1.91
N VAL A 22 -4.64 0.00 -0.75
CA VAL A 22 -4.03 -0.72 0.37
C VAL A 22 -4.72 -0.34 1.66
N TYR A 23 -5.25 -1.32 2.36
CA TYR A 23 -5.86 -1.14 3.68
C TYR A 23 -5.80 -2.43 4.49
N VAL A 24 -5.89 -2.31 5.82
CA VAL A 24 -6.02 -3.45 6.72
C VAL A 24 -7.49 -3.81 6.84
N LYS A 25 -7.83 -5.06 6.51
CA LYS A 25 -9.19 -5.59 6.74
C LYS A 25 -9.42 -5.76 8.24
N ARG A 26 -10.49 -5.14 8.74
CA ARG A 26 -10.84 -5.10 10.16
C ARG A 26 -12.05 -5.99 10.43
N ASP A 27 -12.09 -6.59 11.60
CA ASP A 27 -13.22 -7.37 12.10
C ASP A 27 -13.90 -6.68 13.30
N GLY A 28 -14.99 -7.26 13.80
CA GLY A 28 -15.69 -6.72 14.96
C GLY A 28 -14.83 -6.69 16.23
N ALA A 29 -13.90 -7.65 16.37
CA ALA A 29 -12.98 -7.69 17.51
C ALA A 29 -12.00 -6.50 17.49
N TYR A 30 -11.57 -6.04 16.29
CA TYR A 30 -10.78 -4.83 16.13
C TYR A 30 -11.54 -3.61 16.66
N TYR A 31 -12.79 -3.41 16.22
CA TYR A 31 -13.58 -2.24 16.64
C TYR A 31 -13.96 -2.28 18.13
N LEU A 32 -14.19 -3.47 18.66
CA LEU A 32 -14.42 -3.65 20.11
C LEU A 32 -13.19 -3.23 20.92
N ARG A 33 -12.00 -3.65 20.50
CA ARG A 33 -10.73 -3.24 21.12
C ARG A 33 -10.54 -1.74 21.00
N LEU A 34 -10.67 -1.17 19.78
CA LEU A 34 -10.54 0.25 19.53
C LEU A 34 -11.48 1.10 20.39
N MET A 35 -12.74 0.69 20.53
CA MET A 35 -13.72 1.36 21.40
C MET A 35 -13.28 1.35 22.87
N ARG A 36 -12.72 0.24 23.36
CA ARG A 36 -12.23 0.12 24.72
C ARG A 36 -10.97 0.95 24.98
N GLU A 37 -10.04 0.94 24.03
CA GLU A 37 -8.82 1.77 24.06
C GLU A 37 -9.19 3.26 24.06
N CYS A 38 -9.99 3.72 23.11
CA CYS A 38 -10.48 5.11 23.08
C CYS A 38 -11.17 5.52 24.40
N SER A 39 -11.99 4.63 24.96
CA SER A 39 -12.70 4.93 26.22
C SER A 39 -11.75 5.00 27.41
N SER A 40 -10.69 4.19 27.42
CA SER A 40 -9.64 4.23 28.44
C SER A 40 -8.88 5.53 28.46
N ASP A 41 -8.67 6.12 27.27
CA ASP A 41 -7.94 7.36 27.09
C ASP A 41 -8.84 8.61 27.16
N GLY A 42 -10.10 8.43 27.57
CA GLY A 42 -11.07 9.52 27.72
C GLY A 42 -11.77 9.94 26.43
N GLY A 43 -11.49 9.25 25.33
CA GLY A 43 -12.12 9.47 24.03
C GLY A 43 -13.38 8.64 23.82
N LYS A 44 -13.94 8.73 22.64
CA LYS A 44 -15.14 7.98 22.20
C LYS A 44 -15.03 7.59 20.75
N LEU A 45 -15.50 6.38 20.41
CA LEU A 45 -15.80 5.99 19.05
C LEU A 45 -17.24 6.41 18.73
N MET A 46 -17.40 7.38 17.83
CA MET A 46 -18.71 7.92 17.44
C MET A 46 -19.14 7.32 16.11
N LEU A 47 -20.37 6.80 16.08
CA LEU A 47 -21.00 6.25 14.91
C LEU A 47 -22.12 7.17 14.44
N PHE A 48 -22.05 7.60 13.20
CA PHE A 48 -23.08 8.42 12.56
C PHE A 48 -23.94 7.51 11.68
N GLN A 49 -25.27 7.55 11.92
CA GLN A 49 -26.23 6.71 11.20
C GLN A 49 -27.38 7.57 10.64
N ASN A 50 -27.89 7.15 9.50
CA ASN A 50 -29.10 7.68 8.90
C ASN A 50 -30.12 6.55 8.67
N GLU A 51 -31.25 6.84 7.99
CA GLU A 51 -32.30 5.86 7.72
C GLU A 51 -31.84 4.68 6.84
N THR A 52 -30.72 4.83 6.13
CA THR A 52 -30.18 3.80 5.21
C THR A 52 -29.04 3.00 5.81
N GLY A 53 -28.49 3.38 6.98
CA GLY A 53 -27.43 2.67 7.67
C GLY A 53 -26.32 3.58 8.21
N ILE A 54 -25.11 3.02 8.33
CA ILE A 54 -23.93 3.75 8.83
C ILE A 54 -23.44 4.70 7.73
N GLU A 55 -23.25 5.97 8.10
CA GLU A 55 -22.77 7.04 7.22
C GLU A 55 -21.28 7.34 7.46
N ASP A 56 -20.88 7.42 8.75
CA ASP A 56 -19.51 7.74 9.15
C ASP A 56 -19.17 7.15 10.53
N CYS A 57 -17.86 7.00 10.78
CA CYS A 57 -17.33 6.58 12.09
C CYS A 57 -16.08 7.39 12.38
N ARG A 58 -16.03 8.03 13.55
CA ARG A 58 -14.91 8.88 13.98
C ARG A 58 -14.50 8.58 15.40
N ILE A 59 -13.20 8.67 15.65
CA ILE A 59 -12.64 8.73 17.00
C ILE A 59 -12.71 10.20 17.42
N TRP A 60 -13.10 10.45 18.66
CA TRP A 60 -13.15 11.79 19.24
C TRP A 60 -12.49 11.80 20.62
N PHE A 61 -11.65 12.79 20.85
CA PHE A 61 -11.05 13.09 22.14
C PHE A 61 -11.36 14.52 22.55
N PRO A 62 -11.52 14.83 23.86
CA PRO A 62 -11.93 16.17 24.32
C PRO A 62 -10.89 17.27 24.12
N ASP A 63 -9.60 16.93 23.98
CA ASP A 63 -8.47 17.87 23.95
C ASP A 63 -7.62 17.75 22.67
N GLU A 64 -8.13 17.10 21.61
CA GLU A 64 -7.38 17.01 20.34
C GLU A 64 -7.46 18.30 19.54
N GLU A 65 -6.28 18.91 19.29
CA GLU A 65 -6.11 19.91 18.22
C GLU A 65 -6.11 19.19 16.86
N GLU A 66 -6.62 19.85 15.80
CA GLU A 66 -6.74 19.30 14.46
C GLU A 66 -5.41 18.72 13.95
N ASP A 67 -5.44 17.48 13.54
CA ASP A 67 -4.34 16.57 13.29
C ASP A 67 -3.31 17.01 12.25
N GLU A 68 -2.04 16.83 12.60
CA GLU A 68 -0.99 16.58 11.62
C GLU A 68 -1.25 15.21 10.94
N THR A 69 -1.22 15.19 9.61
CA THR A 69 -1.34 13.95 8.83
C THR A 69 -0.32 12.91 9.33
N PRO A 70 -0.72 11.72 9.76
CA PRO A 70 0.20 10.73 10.32
C PRO A 70 1.28 10.36 9.30
N LYS A 71 2.54 10.34 9.74
CA LYS A 71 3.66 9.90 8.91
C LYS A 71 3.67 8.39 8.86
N ILE A 72 3.39 7.83 7.68
CA ILE A 72 3.36 6.39 7.46
C ILE A 72 4.73 5.92 6.98
N MET A 73 5.29 4.88 7.64
CA MET A 73 6.47 4.15 7.16
C MET A 73 6.02 2.82 6.56
N ILE A 74 6.36 2.60 5.29
CA ILE A 74 6.04 1.36 4.58
C ILE A 74 7.35 0.73 4.07
N ARG A 75 7.43 -0.62 4.15
CA ARG A 75 8.50 -1.40 3.57
C ARG A 75 7.94 -2.65 2.88
N ILE A 76 8.40 -2.91 1.67
CA ILE A 76 8.15 -4.18 0.99
C ILE A 76 9.00 -5.27 1.66
N VAL A 77 8.35 -6.29 2.20
CA VAL A 77 9.01 -7.44 2.85
C VAL A 77 9.12 -8.66 1.93
N ASP A 78 8.24 -8.76 0.92
CA ASP A 78 8.22 -9.79 -0.12
C ASP A 78 8.02 -9.12 -1.47
N VAL A 79 9.12 -8.92 -2.18
CA VAL A 79 9.13 -8.20 -3.47
C VAL A 79 8.31 -8.95 -4.53
N ARG A 80 8.33 -10.29 -4.52
CA ARG A 80 7.58 -11.09 -5.51
C ARG A 80 6.08 -10.92 -5.36
N ARG A 81 5.58 -11.07 -4.14
CA ARG A 81 4.15 -10.90 -3.85
C ARG A 81 3.69 -9.47 -4.12
N MET A 82 4.50 -8.49 -3.77
CA MET A 82 4.17 -7.09 -4.01
C MET A 82 4.08 -6.79 -5.50
N LEU A 83 5.07 -7.16 -6.31
CA LEU A 83 5.07 -6.89 -7.75
C LEU A 83 3.93 -7.63 -8.49
N MET A 84 3.56 -8.83 -8.05
CA MET A 84 2.41 -9.56 -8.62
C MET A 84 1.05 -8.95 -8.25
N SER A 85 0.98 -8.07 -7.25
CA SER A 85 -0.26 -7.38 -6.88
C SER A 85 -0.49 -6.08 -7.63
N LEU A 86 0.48 -5.62 -8.43
CA LEU A 86 0.40 -4.37 -9.17
C LEU A 86 -0.59 -4.46 -10.35
N ARG A 87 -1.22 -3.33 -10.63
CA ARG A 87 -2.04 -3.13 -11.82
C ARG A 87 -1.21 -2.46 -12.92
N LEU A 88 -1.50 -2.81 -14.15
CA LEU A 88 -0.81 -2.31 -15.33
C LEU A 88 -1.78 -1.53 -16.21
N GLN A 89 -1.30 -0.45 -16.83
CA GLN A 89 -2.10 0.34 -17.78
C GLN A 89 -2.14 -0.31 -19.17
N GLU A 90 -1.05 -0.97 -19.56
CA GLU A 90 -0.89 -1.59 -20.88
C GLU A 90 0.13 -2.75 -20.81
N LEU A 91 0.46 -3.33 -21.96
CA LEU A 91 1.49 -4.38 -22.04
C LEU A 91 2.82 -3.89 -21.50
N LEU A 92 3.33 -4.60 -20.50
CA LEU A 92 4.61 -4.37 -19.84
C LEU A 92 5.49 -5.61 -19.96
N CYS A 93 6.78 -5.42 -20.22
CA CYS A 93 7.78 -6.46 -20.11
C CYS A 93 9.15 -5.84 -19.83
N VAL A 94 9.64 -5.98 -18.59
CA VAL A 94 10.91 -5.42 -18.14
C VAL A 94 11.66 -6.40 -17.25
N CYS A 95 12.97 -6.46 -17.42
CA CYS A 95 13.88 -7.25 -16.57
C CYS A 95 14.74 -6.32 -15.74
N PHE A 96 14.68 -6.43 -14.41
CA PHE A 96 15.48 -5.59 -13.51
C PHE A 96 15.88 -6.33 -12.24
N THR A 97 16.90 -5.82 -11.58
CA THR A 97 17.42 -6.36 -10.33
C THR A 97 16.93 -5.51 -9.16
N VAL A 98 16.43 -6.18 -8.12
CA VAL A 98 16.11 -5.54 -6.83
C VAL A 98 17.21 -5.88 -5.84
N THR A 99 17.65 -4.88 -5.07
CA THR A 99 18.62 -5.06 -3.98
C THR A 99 18.01 -4.68 -2.64
N ASP A 100 18.31 -5.49 -1.63
CA ASP A 100 17.82 -5.30 -0.25
C ASP A 100 18.94 -5.67 0.73
N SER A 101 19.35 -4.71 1.55
CA SER A 101 20.40 -4.91 2.56
C SER A 101 19.93 -5.66 3.81
N ALA A 102 18.62 -5.80 4.00
CA ALA A 102 18.04 -6.39 5.21
C ALA A 102 17.39 -7.77 4.97
N ILE A 103 16.84 -8.00 3.77
CA ILE A 103 16.13 -9.24 3.43
C ILE A 103 16.80 -9.83 2.18
N GLU A 104 17.61 -10.87 2.38
CA GLU A 104 18.41 -11.49 1.32
C GLU A 104 17.51 -12.06 0.20
N GLU A 105 16.35 -12.59 0.54
CA GLU A 105 15.39 -13.17 -0.39
C GLU A 105 14.84 -12.18 -1.43
N ASN A 106 14.92 -10.88 -1.13
CA ASN A 106 14.52 -9.82 -2.05
C ASN A 106 15.61 -9.48 -3.10
N ASN A 107 16.87 -9.88 -2.88
CA ASN A 107 17.97 -9.66 -3.83
C ASN A 107 17.81 -10.59 -5.04
N ARG A 108 17.14 -10.09 -6.09
CA ARG A 108 16.76 -10.90 -7.25
C ARG A 108 16.76 -10.10 -8.53
N THR A 109 17.10 -10.76 -9.62
CA THR A 109 16.76 -10.28 -10.96
C THR A 109 15.42 -10.89 -11.36
N LEU A 110 14.49 -10.05 -11.75
CA LEU A 110 13.10 -10.40 -12.01
C LEU A 110 12.67 -9.90 -13.39
N VAL A 111 11.83 -10.68 -14.06
CA VAL A 111 11.11 -10.25 -15.26
C VAL A 111 9.67 -9.99 -14.84
N LEU A 112 9.27 -8.72 -14.86
CA LEU A 112 7.89 -8.29 -14.66
C LEU A 112 7.24 -8.13 -16.03
N THR A 113 6.13 -8.83 -16.24
CA THR A 113 5.38 -8.78 -17.49
C THR A 113 3.89 -8.84 -17.21
N GLY A 114 3.07 -8.47 -18.19
CA GLY A 114 1.61 -8.57 -18.09
C GLY A 114 0.90 -7.49 -18.87
N THR A 115 -0.41 -7.45 -18.69
CA THR A 115 -1.31 -6.47 -19.32
C THR A 115 -2.36 -6.01 -18.31
N GLU A 116 -3.14 -5.00 -18.65
CA GLU A 116 -4.31 -4.59 -17.87
C GLU A 116 -5.27 -5.76 -17.59
N ILE A 117 -5.43 -6.68 -18.54
CA ILE A 117 -6.37 -7.82 -18.43
C ILE A 117 -5.77 -8.99 -17.65
N SER A 118 -4.50 -9.34 -17.92
CA SER A 118 -3.84 -10.48 -17.27
C SER A 118 -3.35 -10.17 -15.86
N GLY A 119 -3.22 -8.89 -15.53
CA GLY A 119 -2.50 -8.44 -14.34
C GLY A 119 -0.98 -8.64 -14.48
N ALA A 120 -0.28 -8.32 -13.43
CA ALA A 120 1.18 -8.48 -13.35
C ALA A 120 1.57 -9.95 -13.12
N MET A 121 2.51 -10.41 -13.89
CA MET A 121 3.13 -11.74 -13.78
C MET A 121 4.63 -11.59 -13.58
N LEU A 122 5.22 -12.48 -12.79
CA LEU A 122 6.62 -12.38 -12.41
C LEU A 122 7.36 -13.71 -12.67
N MET A 123 8.52 -13.60 -13.31
CA MET A 123 9.45 -14.73 -13.54
C MET A 123 10.82 -14.38 -13.01
N ASP A 124 11.65 -15.40 -12.74
CA ASP A 124 13.06 -15.17 -12.42
C ASP A 124 13.79 -14.76 -13.70
N GLY A 125 14.51 -13.66 -13.61
CA GLY A 125 15.35 -13.13 -14.67
C GLY A 125 16.79 -13.60 -14.51
N LYS A 126 17.61 -13.35 -15.56
CA LYS A 126 19.05 -13.54 -15.50
C LYS A 126 19.74 -12.19 -15.34
N PRO A 127 20.78 -12.07 -14.48
CA PRO A 127 21.47 -10.81 -14.26
C PRO A 127 21.99 -10.14 -15.53
N GLU A 128 22.43 -10.94 -16.51
CA GLU A 128 22.91 -10.44 -17.80
C GLU A 128 21.84 -9.78 -18.68
N ASN A 129 20.56 -10.00 -18.35
CA ASN A 129 19.41 -9.41 -19.04
C ASN A 129 18.79 -8.24 -18.27
N SER A 130 19.35 -7.90 -17.11
CA SER A 130 18.85 -6.78 -16.29
C SER A 130 19.02 -5.45 -17.02
N GLU A 131 17.95 -4.68 -17.09
CA GLU A 131 17.92 -3.34 -17.69
C GLU A 131 18.20 -2.25 -16.65
N GLY A 132 18.34 -2.67 -15.39
CA GLY A 132 18.66 -1.75 -14.30
C GLY A 132 18.62 -2.41 -12.93
N GLU A 133 18.94 -1.60 -11.94
CA GLU A 133 18.93 -1.98 -10.53
C GLU A 133 18.17 -0.96 -9.70
N ILE A 134 17.33 -1.45 -8.78
CA ILE A 134 16.53 -0.60 -7.89
C ILE A 134 16.64 -1.13 -6.46
N PRO A 135 17.18 -0.34 -5.51
CA PRO A 135 17.10 -0.67 -4.09
C PRO A 135 15.65 -0.78 -3.61
N ILE A 136 15.39 -1.71 -2.69
CA ILE A 136 14.03 -1.99 -2.20
C ILE A 136 13.33 -0.75 -1.60
N ALA A 137 14.08 0.16 -0.97
CA ALA A 137 13.54 1.41 -0.42
C ALA A 137 13.02 2.33 -1.54
N ALA A 138 13.79 2.49 -2.62
CA ALA A 138 13.42 3.26 -3.78
C ALA A 138 12.22 2.61 -4.51
N LEU A 139 12.25 1.29 -4.70
CA LEU A 139 11.12 0.54 -5.26
C LEU A 139 9.84 0.71 -4.41
N THR A 140 9.96 0.71 -3.07
CA THR A 140 8.83 0.95 -2.17
C THR A 140 8.24 2.34 -2.40
N SER A 141 9.07 3.38 -2.48
CA SER A 141 8.60 4.76 -2.73
C SER A 141 7.83 4.88 -4.06
N PHE A 142 8.29 4.18 -5.09
CA PHE A 142 7.61 4.14 -6.38
C PHE A 142 6.29 3.36 -6.34
N VAL A 143 6.32 2.13 -5.82
CA VAL A 143 5.15 1.25 -5.77
C VAL A 143 3.98 1.89 -5.02
N PHE A 144 4.28 2.62 -3.94
CA PHE A 144 3.26 3.31 -3.15
C PHE A 144 3.03 4.76 -3.56
N GLY A 145 3.53 5.19 -4.72
CA GLY A 145 3.22 6.48 -5.33
C GLY A 145 3.83 7.69 -4.62
N ALA A 146 4.83 7.49 -3.76
CA ALA A 146 5.55 8.58 -3.11
C ALA A 146 6.56 9.25 -4.07
N LYS A 147 7.00 8.54 -5.12
CA LYS A 147 7.92 9.03 -6.15
C LYS A 147 7.50 8.57 -7.54
N THR A 148 7.69 9.46 -8.50
CA THR A 148 7.58 9.15 -9.94
C THR A 148 8.81 8.38 -10.43
N VAL A 149 8.77 7.85 -11.64
CA VAL A 149 9.94 7.19 -12.27
C VAL A 149 11.11 8.17 -12.43
N GLU A 150 10.83 9.42 -12.76
CA GLU A 150 11.84 10.48 -12.89
C GLU A 150 12.54 10.75 -11.56
N GLU A 151 11.78 10.96 -10.49
CA GLU A 151 12.33 11.17 -9.15
C GLU A 151 13.06 9.94 -8.61
N LEU A 152 12.60 8.74 -9.01
CA LEU A 152 13.27 7.49 -8.64
C LEU A 152 14.68 7.40 -9.24
N CYS A 153 14.89 7.91 -10.45
CA CYS A 153 16.20 7.93 -11.10
C CYS A 153 17.22 8.86 -10.43
N GLU A 154 16.78 9.76 -9.56
CA GLU A 154 17.64 10.65 -8.78
C GLU A 154 18.10 10.03 -7.46
N GLU A 155 17.56 8.86 -7.10
CA GLU A 155 17.90 8.13 -5.87
C GLU A 155 19.26 7.41 -5.99
N ASP A 156 20.00 7.42 -4.88
CA ASP A 156 21.25 6.68 -4.79
C ASP A 156 21.05 5.17 -5.02
N GLY A 157 21.87 4.60 -5.91
CA GLY A 157 21.84 3.17 -6.23
C GLY A 157 20.76 2.77 -7.23
N VAL A 158 19.94 3.70 -7.72
CA VAL A 158 18.99 3.43 -8.79
C VAL A 158 19.67 3.62 -10.16
N HIS A 159 19.64 2.57 -10.95
CA HIS A 159 20.14 2.57 -12.32
C HIS A 159 19.08 2.02 -13.25
N MET A 160 18.69 2.76 -14.28
CA MET A 160 17.68 2.33 -15.25
C MET A 160 18.09 2.73 -16.67
N THR A 161 17.90 1.81 -17.64
CA THR A 161 17.92 2.17 -19.05
C THR A 161 16.69 3.01 -19.40
N GLU A 162 16.75 3.79 -20.48
CA GLU A 162 15.59 4.56 -20.96
C GLU A 162 14.38 3.65 -21.25
N ARG A 163 14.64 2.46 -21.80
CA ARG A 163 13.60 1.47 -22.04
C ARG A 163 12.93 1.03 -20.73
N MET A 164 13.72 0.73 -19.69
CA MET A 164 13.17 0.38 -18.37
C MET A 164 12.31 1.49 -17.78
N LYS A 165 12.73 2.75 -17.89
CA LYS A 165 11.95 3.91 -17.42
C LYS A 165 10.56 3.96 -18.08
N GLU A 166 10.50 3.79 -19.41
CA GLU A 166 9.24 3.78 -20.13
C GLU A 166 8.35 2.59 -19.75
N GLU A 167 8.93 1.42 -19.52
CA GLU A 167 8.19 0.26 -19.05
C GLU A 167 7.66 0.48 -17.61
N MET A 168 8.45 1.04 -16.71
CA MET A 168 8.03 1.31 -15.32
C MET A 168 6.86 2.29 -15.24
N LYS A 169 6.76 3.27 -16.15
CA LYS A 169 5.62 4.22 -16.21
C LYS A 169 4.26 3.57 -16.47
N LYS A 170 4.24 2.34 -17.00
CA LYS A 170 3.02 1.57 -17.25
C LYS A 170 2.44 0.93 -15.99
N ILE A 171 3.16 0.95 -14.90
CA ILE A 171 2.72 0.46 -13.60
C ILE A 171 1.81 1.51 -12.97
N ILE A 172 0.65 1.10 -12.46
CA ILE A 172 -0.23 1.94 -11.65
C ILE A 172 0.21 1.85 -10.20
N PRO A 173 0.73 2.93 -9.60
CA PRO A 173 1.12 2.91 -8.19
C PRO A 173 -0.07 2.70 -7.26
N LEU A 174 0.18 2.08 -6.11
CA LEU A 174 -0.80 1.88 -5.04
C LEU A 174 -0.80 3.12 -4.12
N SER A 175 -1.27 4.25 -4.62
CA SER A 175 -1.16 5.54 -3.94
C SER A 175 -2.26 5.81 -2.91
N GLN A 176 -3.38 5.08 -2.99
CA GLN A 176 -4.49 5.23 -2.05
C GLN A 176 -4.30 4.26 -0.87
N ILE A 177 -3.57 4.70 0.15
CA ILE A 177 -3.20 3.89 1.31
C ILE A 177 -4.00 4.33 2.52
N TYR A 178 -4.54 3.36 3.27
CA TYR A 178 -5.18 3.58 4.56
C TYR A 178 -4.66 2.57 5.59
N LEU A 179 -3.65 2.98 6.33
CA LEU A 179 -3.01 2.20 7.39
C LEU A 179 -3.12 2.98 8.72
N ASN A 180 -4.29 3.52 9.00
CA ASN A 180 -4.53 4.29 10.21
C ASN A 180 -4.73 3.33 11.38
N GLU A 181 -3.63 2.81 11.90
CA GLU A 181 -3.58 2.14 13.20
C GLU A 181 -2.98 3.12 14.19
N VAL A 182 -3.80 3.58 15.11
CA VAL A 182 -3.33 4.29 16.29
C VAL A 182 -2.60 3.26 17.16
N VAL A 183 -1.29 3.44 17.31
CA VAL A 183 -0.46 2.62 18.20
C VAL A 183 -0.35 3.31 19.53
#